data_8c14ccbeedd4d5e05d6ce3a3c442ad58
#
_entry.id   8c14ccbeedd4d5e05d6ce3a3c442ad58
#
_cell.length_a   1.000
_cell.length_b   1.000
_cell.length_c   1.000
_cell.angle_alpha   90.00
_cell.angle_beta   90.00
_cell.angle_gamma   90.00
#
_symmetry.space_group_name_H-M   'P 1'
#
loop_
_entity.id
_entity.type
_entity.pdbx_description
1 polymer ?
#
loop_
_entity_poly.entity_id
_entity_poly.type
_entity_poly.pdbx_seq_one_letter_code
_entity_poly.pdbx_strand_id
1 'polypeptide(L)'
;MSTLPISLITGATSGIGLATVQALAADHHIIALARNRQRLDDLVASLPSAQAVSVDLSDAEAVAKAVSELGLKRLDVLVNSAGVEAAGRLEELSVSQWRQVLDLDLVAPAQLTTLLLPALREAHGLVVMLNSGAGTRVWPGQGLYCAAKHGLRALADALREEERGHIRVTTIYPGRTDTAMQQRLHNLGVTAGSGKGRDYCAADHMQAASVAKAIRLAVDMPLDATIEDLHIRPSDLPKN
;
A
#
# COMPACT_ATOMS: atom_id res chain seq x y z
N MET A 1 8.69 -12.19 -28.19
CA MET A 1 9.35 -11.62 -26.98
C MET A 1 8.33 -11.59 -25.89
N SER A 2 8.56 -12.24 -24.74
CA SER A 2 7.66 -12.15 -23.59
C SER A 2 7.66 -10.72 -23.11
N THR A 3 6.49 -10.08 -23.06
CA THR A 3 6.35 -8.76 -22.46
C THR A 3 6.43 -8.91 -20.93
N LEU A 4 7.17 -8.04 -20.25
CA LEU A 4 7.25 -8.03 -18.79
C LEU A 4 5.85 -7.93 -18.18
N PRO A 5 5.56 -8.62 -17.06
CA PRO A 5 4.36 -8.36 -16.26
C PRO A 5 4.28 -6.89 -15.85
N ILE A 6 3.09 -6.34 -15.78
CA ILE A 6 2.86 -4.92 -15.44
C ILE A 6 2.44 -4.81 -13.98
N SER A 7 3.17 -4.01 -13.21
CA SER A 7 2.85 -3.71 -11.79
C SER A 7 2.58 -2.22 -11.60
N LEU A 8 1.39 -1.86 -11.13
CA LEU A 8 1.06 -0.51 -10.70
C LEU A 8 1.16 -0.40 -9.18
N ILE A 9 1.97 0.55 -8.70
CA ILE A 9 2.28 0.70 -7.28
C ILE A 9 1.97 2.13 -6.85
N THR A 10 1.05 2.30 -5.89
CA THR A 10 0.74 3.60 -5.30
C THR A 10 1.68 3.92 -4.13
N GLY A 11 1.94 5.21 -3.89
CA GLY A 11 2.91 5.62 -2.88
C GLY A 11 4.35 5.23 -3.22
N ALA A 12 4.65 5.09 -4.51
CA ALA A 12 5.87 4.50 -5.07
C ALA A 12 7.17 5.23 -4.69
N THR A 13 7.11 6.49 -4.23
CA THR A 13 8.30 7.34 -4.01
C THR A 13 8.84 7.31 -2.57
N SER A 14 8.29 6.48 -1.68
CA SER A 14 8.74 6.38 -0.28
C SER A 14 8.33 5.08 0.40
N GLY A 15 9.00 4.77 1.50
CA GLY A 15 8.63 3.70 2.43
C GLY A 15 8.43 2.34 1.74
N ILE A 16 7.32 1.67 2.07
CA ILE A 16 7.02 0.32 1.59
C ILE A 16 6.76 0.33 0.08
N GLY A 17 6.07 1.37 -0.45
CA GLY A 17 5.83 1.49 -1.89
C GLY A 17 7.12 1.54 -2.70
N LEU A 18 8.09 2.37 -2.29
CA LEU A 18 9.40 2.44 -2.92
C LEU A 18 10.16 1.11 -2.84
N ALA A 19 10.18 0.48 -1.66
CA ALA A 19 10.81 -0.83 -1.50
C ALA A 19 10.14 -1.91 -2.37
N THR A 20 8.82 -1.82 -2.59
CA THR A 20 8.10 -2.73 -3.48
C THR A 20 8.47 -2.50 -4.95
N VAL A 21 8.57 -1.24 -5.38
CA VAL A 21 9.10 -0.89 -6.71
C VAL A 21 10.45 -1.54 -6.92
N GLN A 22 11.39 -1.37 -5.99
CA GLN A 22 12.73 -1.96 -6.08
C GLN A 22 12.73 -3.49 -6.12
N ALA A 23 11.80 -4.12 -5.39
CA ALA A 23 11.69 -5.59 -5.34
C ALA A 23 11.12 -6.20 -6.63
N LEU A 24 10.34 -5.43 -7.41
CA LEU A 24 9.69 -5.91 -8.64
C LEU A 24 10.37 -5.42 -9.93
N ALA A 25 11.20 -4.37 -9.87
CA ALA A 25 11.73 -3.69 -11.04
C ALA A 25 12.63 -4.55 -11.95
N ALA A 26 13.20 -5.64 -11.44
CA ALA A 26 14.10 -6.50 -12.21
C ALA A 26 13.37 -7.30 -13.30
N ASP A 27 12.09 -7.63 -13.07
CA ASP A 27 11.31 -8.54 -13.90
C ASP A 27 9.87 -8.07 -14.18
N HIS A 28 9.51 -6.83 -13.78
CA HIS A 28 8.23 -6.20 -14.06
C HIS A 28 8.41 -4.84 -14.77
N HIS A 29 7.46 -4.46 -15.61
CA HIS A 29 7.27 -3.08 -16.00
C HIS A 29 6.55 -2.34 -14.86
N ILE A 30 7.16 -1.30 -14.30
CA ILE A 30 6.64 -0.58 -13.14
C ILE A 30 5.86 0.66 -13.58
N ILE A 31 4.61 0.77 -13.15
CA ILE A 31 3.85 2.02 -13.19
C ILE A 31 3.89 2.60 -11.78
N ALA A 32 4.77 3.58 -11.60
CA ALA A 32 4.97 4.24 -10.31
C ALA A 32 4.00 5.42 -10.15
N LEU A 33 3.12 5.35 -9.14
CA LEU A 33 2.10 6.36 -8.91
C LEU A 33 2.32 7.07 -7.57
N ALA A 34 2.45 8.41 -7.60
CA ALA A 34 2.59 9.27 -6.43
C ALA A 34 2.26 10.73 -6.79
N ARG A 35 2.29 11.62 -5.79
CA ARG A 35 1.99 13.05 -6.00
C ARG A 35 3.19 13.88 -6.48
N ASN A 36 4.38 13.53 -6.00
CA ASN A 36 5.58 14.32 -6.29
C ASN A 36 6.19 13.93 -7.63
N ARG A 37 5.98 14.76 -8.64
CA ARG A 37 6.45 14.55 -10.02
C ARG A 37 7.96 14.36 -10.09
N GLN A 38 8.74 15.25 -9.45
CA GLN A 38 10.20 15.17 -9.52
C GLN A 38 10.73 13.86 -8.97
N ARG A 39 10.24 13.43 -7.78
CA ARG A 39 10.63 12.13 -7.19
C ARG A 39 10.23 10.94 -8.04
N LEU A 40 9.11 11.03 -8.76
CA LEU A 40 8.69 10.00 -9.70
C LEU A 40 9.64 9.94 -10.91
N ASP A 41 9.98 11.07 -11.49
CA ASP A 41 10.86 11.16 -12.64
C ASP A 41 12.27 10.63 -12.29
N ASP A 42 12.81 11.01 -11.12
CA ASP A 42 14.08 10.50 -10.61
C ASP A 42 14.01 8.97 -10.37
N LEU A 43 12.90 8.47 -9.83
CA LEU A 43 12.71 7.04 -9.60
C LEU A 43 12.68 6.27 -10.91
N VAL A 44 11.81 6.64 -11.85
CA VAL A 44 11.65 5.87 -13.10
C VAL A 44 12.90 5.92 -13.97
N ALA A 45 13.67 7.02 -13.92
CA ALA A 45 14.95 7.13 -14.62
C ALA A 45 16.00 6.13 -14.11
N SER A 46 15.85 5.63 -12.88
CA SER A 46 16.75 4.63 -12.26
C SER A 46 16.33 3.19 -12.52
N LEU A 47 15.17 2.93 -13.16
CA LEU A 47 14.59 1.61 -13.32
C LEU A 47 14.72 1.10 -14.77
N PRO A 48 14.87 -0.23 -14.98
CA PRO A 48 15.02 -0.80 -16.32
C PRO A 48 13.80 -0.59 -17.22
N SER A 49 12.59 -0.63 -16.63
CA SER A 49 11.32 -0.48 -17.36
C SER A 49 10.28 0.12 -16.43
N ALA A 50 9.98 1.41 -16.61
CA ALA A 50 9.03 2.10 -15.74
C ALA A 50 8.36 3.29 -16.39
N GLN A 51 7.19 3.65 -15.86
CA GLN A 51 6.41 4.82 -16.21
C GLN A 51 5.99 5.58 -14.94
N ALA A 52 6.09 6.91 -14.96
CA ALA A 52 5.65 7.79 -13.88
C ALA A 52 4.21 8.25 -14.09
N VAL A 53 3.39 8.17 -13.05
CA VAL A 53 2.03 8.73 -12.99
C VAL A 53 1.90 9.66 -11.80
N SER A 54 1.87 10.97 -12.06
CA SER A 54 1.73 11.97 -11.01
C SER A 54 0.26 12.32 -10.82
N VAL A 55 -0.33 11.88 -9.70
CA VAL A 55 -1.73 12.15 -9.37
C VAL A 55 -1.93 12.17 -7.84
N ASP A 56 -2.84 13.01 -7.36
CA ASP A 56 -3.34 12.92 -6.00
C ASP A 56 -4.47 11.90 -5.95
N LEU A 57 -4.28 10.84 -5.17
CA LEU A 57 -5.27 9.77 -5.05
C LEU A 57 -6.54 10.20 -4.31
N SER A 58 -6.54 11.32 -3.61
CA SER A 58 -7.75 11.90 -3.00
C SER A 58 -8.62 12.70 -3.99
N ASP A 59 -8.11 12.95 -5.20
CA ASP A 59 -8.85 13.57 -6.30
C ASP A 59 -9.40 12.49 -7.24
N ALA A 60 -10.66 12.14 -7.05
CA ALA A 60 -11.33 11.08 -7.79
C ALA A 60 -11.39 11.31 -9.31
N GLU A 61 -11.56 12.56 -9.75
CA GLU A 61 -11.62 12.91 -11.18
C GLU A 61 -10.22 12.80 -11.80
N ALA A 62 -9.19 13.31 -11.12
CA ALA A 62 -7.82 13.18 -11.57
C ALA A 62 -7.37 11.71 -11.65
N VAL A 63 -7.78 10.86 -10.70
CA VAL A 63 -7.51 9.42 -10.73
C VAL A 63 -8.17 8.75 -11.92
N ALA A 64 -9.47 9.02 -12.16
CA ALA A 64 -10.19 8.44 -13.30
C ALA A 64 -9.56 8.86 -14.64
N LYS A 65 -9.17 10.12 -14.77
CA LYS A 65 -8.46 10.64 -15.95
C LYS A 65 -7.12 9.92 -16.14
N ALA A 66 -6.29 9.85 -15.09
CA ALA A 66 -4.97 9.21 -15.16
C ALA A 66 -5.06 7.73 -15.56
N VAL A 67 -6.02 6.98 -15.02
CA VAL A 67 -6.25 5.56 -15.39
C VAL A 67 -6.71 5.45 -16.84
N SER A 68 -7.60 6.34 -17.30
CA SER A 68 -8.05 6.36 -18.71
C SER A 68 -6.88 6.65 -19.66
N GLU A 69 -6.02 7.59 -19.32
CA GLU A 69 -4.83 7.95 -20.13
C GLU A 69 -3.79 6.82 -20.17
N LEU A 70 -3.68 6.01 -19.13
CA LEU A 70 -2.84 4.81 -19.14
C LEU A 70 -3.29 3.77 -20.17
N GLY A 71 -4.59 3.67 -20.43
CA GLY A 71 -5.16 2.80 -21.45
C GLY A 71 -4.81 1.32 -21.29
N LEU A 72 -4.58 0.86 -20.05
CA LEU A 72 -4.13 -0.49 -19.75
C LEU A 72 -5.15 -1.53 -20.21
N LYS A 73 -4.69 -2.47 -21.03
CA LYS A 73 -5.49 -3.64 -21.43
C LYS A 73 -5.23 -4.83 -20.50
N ARG A 74 -4.10 -4.85 -19.84
CA ARG A 74 -3.65 -5.90 -18.93
C ARG A 74 -2.94 -5.26 -17.74
N LEU A 75 -3.17 -5.78 -16.54
CA LEU A 75 -2.46 -5.41 -15.32
C LEU A 75 -2.25 -6.67 -14.46
N ASP A 76 -0.99 -7.03 -14.26
CA ASP A 76 -0.65 -8.25 -13.53
C ASP A 76 -0.65 -8.06 -12.02
N VAL A 77 -0.23 -6.88 -11.54
CA VAL A 77 -0.19 -6.55 -10.11
C VAL A 77 -0.63 -5.11 -9.85
N LEU A 78 -1.58 -4.94 -8.93
CA LEU A 78 -1.92 -3.65 -8.33
C LEU A 78 -1.52 -3.64 -6.87
N VAL A 79 -0.65 -2.72 -6.45
CA VAL A 79 -0.27 -2.55 -5.04
C VAL A 79 -0.80 -1.23 -4.50
N ASN A 80 -1.86 -1.30 -3.69
CA ASN A 80 -2.42 -0.17 -2.97
C ASN A 80 -1.60 0.09 -1.70
N SER A 81 -0.49 0.85 -1.83
CA SER A 81 0.46 1.14 -0.74
C SER A 81 0.43 2.60 -0.27
N ALA A 82 -0.22 3.51 -1.00
CA ALA A 82 -0.40 4.87 -0.54
C ALA A 82 -1.28 4.92 0.70
N GLY A 83 -0.98 5.82 1.62
CA GLY A 83 -1.76 6.04 2.83
C GLY A 83 -1.18 7.15 3.69
N VAL A 84 -1.98 7.60 4.65
CA VAL A 84 -1.59 8.57 5.66
C VAL A 84 -1.95 8.06 7.05
N GLU A 85 -1.21 8.51 8.03
CA GLU A 85 -1.53 8.29 9.43
C GLU A 85 -2.45 9.40 9.97
N ALA A 86 -3.24 9.06 10.99
CA ALA A 86 -3.91 10.02 11.83
C ALA A 86 -3.77 9.59 13.30
N ALA A 87 -3.53 10.58 14.16
CA ALA A 87 -3.40 10.39 15.58
C ALA A 87 -4.14 11.52 16.32
N GLY A 88 -4.85 11.18 17.39
CA GLY A 88 -5.63 12.06 18.23
C GLY A 88 -6.81 11.32 18.85
N ARG A 89 -7.30 11.86 19.97
CA ARG A 89 -8.56 11.41 20.58
C ARG A 89 -9.71 11.77 19.65
N LEU A 90 -10.82 11.04 19.70
CA LEU A 90 -11.97 11.29 18.81
C LEU A 90 -12.49 12.71 18.90
N GLU A 91 -12.48 13.31 20.09
CA GLU A 91 -12.90 14.68 20.36
C GLU A 91 -11.96 15.76 19.79
N GLU A 92 -10.73 15.39 19.43
CA GLU A 92 -9.70 16.29 18.90
C GLU A 92 -9.66 16.27 17.36
N LEU A 93 -10.31 15.30 16.73
CA LEU A 93 -10.24 15.09 15.29
C LEU A 93 -11.35 15.86 14.55
N SER A 94 -10.95 16.73 13.64
CA SER A 94 -11.87 17.47 12.77
C SER A 94 -12.46 16.58 11.67
N VAL A 95 -13.63 16.96 11.14
CA VAL A 95 -14.25 16.30 9.98
C VAL A 95 -13.33 16.30 8.74
N SER A 96 -12.51 17.35 8.57
CA SER A 96 -11.55 17.41 7.47
C SER A 96 -10.46 16.34 7.59
N GLN A 97 -9.95 16.07 8.79
CA GLN A 97 -8.99 14.98 9.03
C GLN A 97 -9.63 13.60 8.76
N TRP A 98 -10.90 13.42 9.19
CA TRP A 98 -11.66 12.20 8.88
C TRP A 98 -11.75 11.97 7.37
N ARG A 99 -12.16 12.97 6.60
CA ARG A 99 -12.25 12.89 5.15
C ARG A 99 -10.90 12.59 4.53
N GLN A 100 -9.87 13.34 4.87
CA GLN A 100 -8.52 13.16 4.31
C GLN A 100 -8.02 11.71 4.47
N VAL A 101 -8.19 11.11 5.64
CA VAL A 101 -7.73 9.73 5.89
C VAL A 101 -8.61 8.71 5.19
N LEU A 102 -9.94 8.85 5.28
CA LEU A 102 -10.85 7.93 4.64
C LEU A 102 -10.74 8.00 3.11
N ASP A 103 -10.61 9.19 2.55
CA ASP A 103 -10.46 9.37 1.10
C ASP A 103 -9.20 8.68 0.59
N LEU A 104 -8.06 8.84 1.26
CA LEU A 104 -6.80 8.26 0.80
C LEU A 104 -6.64 6.78 1.17
N ASP A 105 -7.02 6.37 2.38
CA ASP A 105 -6.71 5.03 2.91
C ASP A 105 -7.81 3.99 2.65
N LEU A 106 -8.99 4.43 2.17
CA LEU A 106 -10.13 3.55 1.90
C LEU A 106 -10.78 3.83 0.54
N VAL A 107 -11.21 5.06 0.27
CA VAL A 107 -11.95 5.39 -0.96
C VAL A 107 -11.04 5.30 -2.19
N ALA A 108 -9.83 5.83 -2.12
CA ALA A 108 -8.88 5.80 -3.23
C ALA A 108 -8.49 4.36 -3.64
N PRO A 109 -8.13 3.43 -2.72
CA PRO A 109 -7.95 2.02 -3.07
C PRO A 109 -9.18 1.38 -3.72
N ALA A 110 -10.39 1.67 -3.22
CA ALA A 110 -11.62 1.16 -3.80
C ALA A 110 -11.81 1.66 -5.24
N GLN A 111 -11.71 2.97 -5.45
CA GLN A 111 -11.87 3.58 -6.76
C GLN A 111 -10.83 3.09 -7.76
N LEU A 112 -9.54 3.15 -7.39
CA LEU A 112 -8.45 2.75 -8.28
C LEU A 112 -8.58 1.28 -8.67
N THR A 113 -8.91 0.41 -7.72
CA THR A 113 -9.12 -1.01 -7.99
C THR A 113 -10.29 -1.20 -8.96
N THR A 114 -11.45 -0.54 -8.71
CA THR A 114 -12.62 -0.63 -9.58
C THR A 114 -12.30 -0.21 -11.02
N LEU A 115 -11.60 0.90 -11.20
CA LEU A 115 -11.20 1.38 -12.53
C LEU A 115 -10.26 0.43 -13.28
N LEU A 116 -9.45 -0.33 -12.54
CA LEU A 116 -8.47 -1.27 -13.10
C LEU A 116 -8.95 -2.72 -13.17
N LEU A 117 -10.16 -3.04 -12.64
CA LEU A 117 -10.70 -4.41 -12.68
C LEU A 117 -10.70 -5.04 -14.08
N PRO A 118 -11.08 -4.36 -15.17
CA PRO A 118 -11.05 -4.97 -16.49
C PRO A 118 -9.65 -5.45 -16.89
N ALA A 119 -8.62 -4.64 -16.62
CA ALA A 119 -7.24 -4.98 -16.93
C ALA A 119 -6.67 -6.07 -16.00
N LEU A 120 -7.09 -6.08 -14.72
CA LEU A 120 -6.73 -7.12 -13.76
C LEU A 120 -7.35 -8.47 -14.12
N ARG A 121 -8.63 -8.50 -14.51
CA ARG A 121 -9.31 -9.72 -14.95
C ARG A 121 -8.65 -10.34 -16.19
N GLU A 122 -8.26 -9.52 -17.15
CA GLU A 122 -7.55 -9.97 -18.37
C GLU A 122 -6.21 -10.67 -18.04
N ALA A 123 -5.55 -10.26 -16.97
CA ALA A 123 -4.29 -10.83 -16.53
C ALA A 123 -4.42 -12.00 -15.55
N HIS A 124 -5.60 -12.29 -15.01
CA HIS A 124 -5.76 -13.03 -13.75
C HIS A 124 -4.87 -12.45 -12.65
N GLY A 125 -4.85 -11.13 -12.56
CA GLY A 125 -3.91 -10.34 -11.79
C GLY A 125 -4.06 -10.49 -10.29
N LEU A 126 -3.15 -9.83 -9.57
CA LEU A 126 -3.13 -9.76 -8.12
C LEU A 126 -3.37 -8.33 -7.64
N VAL A 127 -4.32 -8.14 -6.73
CA VAL A 127 -4.47 -6.91 -5.96
C VAL A 127 -3.86 -7.11 -4.57
N VAL A 128 -2.90 -6.25 -4.21
CA VAL A 128 -2.31 -6.18 -2.87
C VAL A 128 -2.85 -4.96 -2.14
N MET A 129 -3.54 -5.18 -1.03
CA MET A 129 -3.99 -4.13 -0.12
C MET A 129 -3.00 -4.01 1.03
N LEU A 130 -2.23 -2.90 1.07
CA LEU A 130 -1.33 -2.65 2.19
C LEU A 130 -2.13 -2.10 3.37
N ASN A 131 -2.45 -2.98 4.27
CA ASN A 131 -3.17 -2.69 5.49
C ASN A 131 -2.20 -2.35 6.65
N SER A 132 -2.52 -2.69 7.87
CA SER A 132 -1.76 -2.46 9.10
C SER A 132 -2.26 -3.39 10.19
N GLY A 133 -1.51 -3.56 11.26
CA GLY A 133 -2.07 -4.09 12.51
C GLY A 133 -3.30 -3.32 13.00
N ALA A 134 -3.45 -2.05 12.61
CA ALA A 134 -4.62 -1.21 12.89
C ALA A 134 -5.89 -1.65 12.15
N GLY A 135 -5.80 -2.52 11.15
CA GLY A 135 -6.97 -3.14 10.51
C GLY A 135 -7.52 -4.36 11.24
N THR A 136 -6.87 -4.80 12.31
CA THR A 136 -7.29 -5.97 13.12
C THR A 136 -7.35 -5.68 14.62
N ARG A 137 -6.80 -4.55 15.06
CA ARG A 137 -6.77 -4.11 16.47
C ARG A 137 -6.96 -2.61 16.56
N VAL A 138 -7.40 -2.14 17.71
CA VAL A 138 -7.59 -0.72 17.98
C VAL A 138 -6.71 -0.27 19.16
N TRP A 139 -6.29 0.98 19.11
CA TRP A 139 -5.55 1.62 20.20
C TRP A 139 -6.10 3.02 20.49
N PRO A 140 -6.05 3.48 21.73
CA PRO A 140 -6.37 4.85 22.07
C PRO A 140 -5.57 5.84 21.21
N GLY A 141 -6.23 6.89 20.72
CA GLY A 141 -5.61 7.91 19.88
C GLY A 141 -5.39 7.50 18.40
N GLN A 142 -5.84 6.32 17.98
CA GLN A 142 -5.75 5.86 16.58
C GLN A 142 -7.13 5.51 15.98
N GLY A 143 -8.21 5.97 16.56
CA GLY A 143 -9.57 5.57 16.15
C GLY A 143 -9.86 5.80 14.68
N LEU A 144 -9.48 6.96 14.14
CA LEU A 144 -9.66 7.29 12.72
C LEU A 144 -8.87 6.36 11.80
N TYR A 145 -7.58 6.17 12.06
CA TYR A 145 -6.73 5.28 11.27
C TYR A 145 -7.19 3.82 11.36
N CYS A 146 -7.57 3.38 12.57
CA CYS A 146 -8.14 2.04 12.75
C CYS A 146 -9.45 1.87 11.95
N ALA A 147 -10.34 2.85 11.94
CA ALA A 147 -11.58 2.81 11.16
C ALA A 147 -11.30 2.65 9.66
N ALA A 148 -10.37 3.45 9.11
CA ALA A 148 -9.97 3.35 7.70
C ALA A 148 -9.38 1.96 7.38
N LYS A 149 -8.48 1.43 8.22
CA LYS A 149 -7.83 0.14 7.97
C LYS A 149 -8.74 -1.07 8.23
N HIS A 150 -9.70 -1.00 9.14
CA HIS A 150 -10.77 -1.99 9.25
C HIS A 150 -11.68 -1.96 8.01
N GLY A 151 -12.04 -0.76 7.52
CA GLY A 151 -12.76 -0.61 6.27
C GLY A 151 -12.00 -1.18 5.07
N LEU A 152 -10.70 -0.93 4.98
CA LEU A 152 -9.85 -1.49 3.91
C LEU A 152 -9.78 -3.03 3.98
N ARG A 153 -9.80 -3.62 5.17
CA ARG A 153 -9.91 -5.07 5.34
C ARG A 153 -11.23 -5.58 4.78
N ALA A 154 -12.35 -4.99 5.19
CA ALA A 154 -13.66 -5.39 4.70
C ALA A 154 -13.79 -5.24 3.18
N LEU A 155 -13.20 -4.17 2.59
CA LEU A 155 -13.12 -3.99 1.15
C LEU A 155 -12.32 -5.12 0.47
N ALA A 156 -11.17 -5.50 1.02
CA ALA A 156 -10.35 -6.58 0.48
C ALA A 156 -11.09 -7.93 0.53
N ASP A 157 -11.77 -8.22 1.65
CA ASP A 157 -12.54 -9.44 1.84
C ASP A 157 -13.73 -9.50 0.84
N ALA A 158 -14.46 -8.39 0.67
CA ALA A 158 -15.55 -8.29 -0.31
C ALA A 158 -15.03 -8.50 -1.75
N LEU A 159 -13.96 -7.80 -2.12
CA LEU A 159 -13.34 -7.93 -3.45
C LEU A 159 -12.90 -9.37 -3.74
N ARG A 160 -12.35 -10.07 -2.74
CA ARG A 160 -11.92 -11.47 -2.87
C ARG A 160 -13.09 -12.39 -3.20
N GLU A 161 -14.23 -12.19 -2.55
CA GLU A 161 -15.43 -12.97 -2.81
C GLU A 161 -16.09 -12.63 -4.15
N GLU A 162 -16.20 -11.34 -4.48
CA GLU A 162 -16.83 -10.86 -5.72
C GLU A 162 -16.02 -11.26 -6.96
N GLU A 163 -14.70 -11.29 -6.86
CA GLU A 163 -13.79 -11.57 -7.97
C GLU A 163 -13.18 -12.98 -7.95
N ARG A 164 -13.79 -13.88 -7.17
CA ARG A 164 -13.35 -15.28 -7.06
C ARG A 164 -13.28 -15.94 -8.43
N GLY A 165 -12.10 -16.50 -8.75
CA GLY A 165 -11.82 -17.14 -10.05
C GLY A 165 -11.42 -16.18 -11.17
N HIS A 166 -11.43 -14.87 -10.94
CA HIS A 166 -11.01 -13.86 -11.92
C HIS A 166 -9.68 -13.20 -11.55
N ILE A 167 -9.52 -12.78 -10.31
CA ILE A 167 -8.29 -12.17 -9.79
C ILE A 167 -7.94 -12.76 -8.42
N ARG A 168 -6.73 -12.50 -7.97
CA ARG A 168 -6.26 -12.81 -6.62
C ARG A 168 -6.22 -11.54 -5.77
N VAL A 169 -6.51 -11.66 -4.47
CA VAL A 169 -6.48 -10.51 -3.55
C VAL A 169 -5.71 -10.90 -2.29
N THR A 170 -4.66 -10.14 -1.99
CA THR A 170 -3.81 -10.32 -0.80
C THR A 170 -3.86 -9.08 0.07
N THR A 171 -4.10 -9.27 1.35
CA THR A 171 -3.99 -8.20 2.36
C THR A 171 -2.70 -8.39 3.17
N ILE A 172 -1.82 -7.41 3.15
CA ILE A 172 -0.60 -7.40 3.95
C ILE A 172 -0.81 -6.54 5.20
N TYR A 173 -0.49 -7.08 6.38
CA TYR A 173 -0.60 -6.40 7.67
C TYR A 173 0.79 -6.18 8.30
N PRO A 174 1.52 -5.13 7.91
CA PRO A 174 2.80 -4.82 8.53
C PRO A 174 2.63 -4.42 9.99
N GLY A 175 3.57 -4.84 10.82
CA GLY A 175 3.82 -4.25 12.12
C GLY A 175 4.68 -2.99 11.99
N ARG A 176 5.39 -2.62 13.07
CA ARG A 176 6.27 -1.44 13.07
C ARG A 176 7.33 -1.56 11.99
N THR A 177 7.31 -0.64 11.04
CA THR A 177 8.23 -0.60 9.91
C THR A 177 8.94 0.75 9.89
N ASP A 178 10.26 0.75 9.74
CA ASP A 178 11.08 1.97 9.67
C ASP A 178 10.74 2.76 8.41
N THR A 179 9.92 3.77 8.60
CA THR A 179 9.41 4.67 7.55
C THR A 179 9.17 6.06 8.13
N ALA A 180 9.14 7.08 7.28
CA ALA A 180 8.80 8.43 7.71
C ALA A 180 7.43 8.52 8.41
N MET A 181 6.45 7.69 7.99
CA MET A 181 5.14 7.58 8.65
C MET A 181 5.30 7.11 10.11
N GLN A 182 6.07 6.06 10.34
CA GLN A 182 6.28 5.51 11.67
C GLN A 182 7.03 6.48 12.58
N GLN A 183 8.00 7.24 12.04
CA GLN A 183 8.71 8.29 12.79
C GLN A 183 7.75 9.41 13.22
N ARG A 184 6.83 9.84 12.33
CA ARG A 184 5.81 10.84 12.69
C ARG A 184 4.88 10.33 13.78
N LEU A 185 4.37 9.10 13.68
CA LEU A 185 3.52 8.49 14.71
C LEU A 185 4.23 8.40 16.07
N HIS A 186 5.52 8.08 16.06
CA HIS A 186 6.34 8.06 17.27
C HIS A 186 6.42 9.46 17.91
N ASN A 187 6.72 10.49 17.11
CA ASN A 187 6.81 11.88 17.58
C ASN A 187 5.47 12.41 18.12
N LEU A 188 4.36 11.89 17.63
CA LEU A 188 3.01 12.19 18.15
C LEU A 188 2.66 11.40 19.43
N GLY A 189 3.57 10.55 19.92
CA GLY A 189 3.35 9.74 21.12
C GLY A 189 2.31 8.64 20.96
N VAL A 190 1.97 8.28 19.73
CA VAL A 190 0.90 7.32 19.39
C VAL A 190 1.50 6.08 18.74
N THR A 191 2.32 5.37 19.50
CA THR A 191 2.92 4.12 19.00
C THR A 191 2.39 2.92 19.79
N ALA A 192 1.78 1.98 19.08
CA ALA A 192 1.41 0.70 19.65
C ALA A 192 2.67 -0.03 20.15
N GLY A 193 2.80 -0.21 21.45
CA GLY A 193 3.85 -1.03 22.06
C GLY A 193 5.22 -0.41 22.26
N SER A 194 5.45 0.86 21.91
CA SER A 194 6.64 1.59 22.36
C SER A 194 6.31 2.29 23.69
N GLY A 195 7.11 2.02 24.71
CA GLY A 195 6.94 2.69 26.00
C GLY A 195 7.00 4.21 25.82
N LYS A 196 6.05 4.94 26.43
CA LYS A 196 6.07 6.40 26.46
C LYS A 196 7.45 6.86 26.94
N GLY A 197 8.08 7.78 26.20
CA GLY A 197 9.30 8.46 26.61
C GLY A 197 10.63 7.85 26.13
N ARG A 198 10.60 6.93 25.18
CA ARG A 198 11.83 6.48 24.47
C ARG A 198 11.99 7.21 23.15
N ASP A 199 13.22 7.52 22.78
CA ASP A 199 13.53 8.03 21.44
C ASP A 199 13.19 7.00 20.34
N TYR A 200 12.91 7.48 19.14
CA TYR A 200 12.72 6.61 17.99
C TYR A 200 13.99 5.82 17.71
N CYS A 201 13.87 4.50 17.66
CA CYS A 201 14.97 3.60 17.33
C CYS A 201 14.59 2.79 16.07
N ALA A 202 15.27 3.05 14.95
CA ALA A 202 15.06 2.30 13.71
C ALA A 202 15.33 0.79 13.90
N ALA A 203 16.22 0.42 14.85
CA ALA A 203 16.52 -0.98 15.14
C ALA A 203 15.32 -1.76 15.71
N ASP A 204 14.35 -1.09 16.32
CA ASP A 204 13.12 -1.72 16.85
C ASP A 204 12.05 -1.95 15.78
N HIS A 205 12.35 -1.60 14.53
CA HIS A 205 11.42 -1.63 13.42
C HIS A 205 11.92 -2.54 12.29
N MET A 206 10.99 -3.15 11.54
CA MET A 206 11.34 -3.83 10.30
C MET A 206 11.78 -2.82 9.26
N GLN A 207 12.67 -3.22 8.37
CA GLN A 207 12.95 -2.44 7.17
C GLN A 207 11.79 -2.54 6.17
N ALA A 208 11.52 -1.49 5.41
CA ALA A 208 10.52 -1.49 4.35
C ALA A 208 10.75 -2.62 3.34
N ALA A 209 12.02 -2.98 3.08
CA ALA A 209 12.41 -4.09 2.23
C ALA A 209 11.89 -5.45 2.74
N SER A 210 11.73 -5.65 4.05
CA SER A 210 11.17 -6.88 4.59
C SER A 210 9.68 -7.02 4.25
N VAL A 211 8.94 -5.90 4.25
CA VAL A 211 7.54 -5.88 3.81
C VAL A 211 7.44 -6.08 2.30
N ALA A 212 8.33 -5.48 1.52
CA ALA A 212 8.39 -5.68 0.07
C ALA A 212 8.67 -7.15 -0.31
N LYS A 213 9.49 -7.87 0.46
CA LYS A 213 9.69 -9.32 0.29
C LYS A 213 8.40 -10.12 0.53
N ALA A 214 7.58 -9.72 1.49
CA ALA A 214 6.28 -10.35 1.72
C ALA A 214 5.30 -10.09 0.58
N ILE A 215 5.31 -8.87 0.02
CA ILE A 215 4.53 -8.54 -1.19
C ILE A 215 5.04 -9.37 -2.38
N ARG A 216 6.35 -9.46 -2.58
CA ARG A 216 6.96 -10.26 -3.64
C ARG A 216 6.57 -11.74 -3.52
N LEU A 217 6.57 -12.30 -2.32
CA LEU A 217 6.10 -13.68 -2.10
C LEU A 217 4.66 -13.88 -2.59
N ALA A 218 3.76 -12.93 -2.33
CA ALA A 218 2.38 -13.01 -2.83
C ALA A 218 2.30 -12.88 -4.36
N VAL A 219 3.15 -12.05 -4.97
CA VAL A 219 3.26 -11.89 -6.42
C VAL A 219 3.73 -13.18 -7.08
N ASP A 220 4.71 -13.85 -6.49
CA ASP A 220 5.34 -15.07 -7.03
C ASP A 220 4.51 -16.34 -6.83
N MET A 221 3.38 -16.27 -6.10
CA MET A 221 2.49 -17.42 -5.95
C MET A 221 1.94 -17.86 -7.32
N PRO A 222 1.89 -19.16 -7.61
CA PRO A 222 1.29 -19.66 -8.83
C PRO A 222 -0.23 -19.39 -8.87
N LEU A 223 -0.83 -19.43 -10.05
CA LEU A 223 -2.23 -19.03 -10.26
C LEU A 223 -3.25 -19.92 -9.54
N ASP A 224 -2.86 -21.12 -9.15
CA ASP A 224 -3.71 -22.07 -8.40
C ASP A 224 -3.74 -21.80 -6.89
N ALA A 225 -2.96 -20.80 -6.39
CA ALA A 225 -2.86 -20.48 -4.98
C ALA A 225 -2.85 -18.96 -4.72
N THR A 226 -3.43 -18.56 -3.61
CA THR A 226 -3.45 -17.16 -3.14
C THR A 226 -3.10 -17.09 -1.66
N ILE A 227 -2.21 -16.17 -1.31
CA ILE A 227 -2.04 -15.75 0.09
C ILE A 227 -3.11 -14.70 0.36
N GLU A 228 -4.12 -15.03 1.14
CA GLU A 228 -5.23 -14.11 1.41
C GLU A 228 -4.81 -13.00 2.38
N ASP A 229 -4.25 -13.39 3.54
CA ASP A 229 -3.80 -12.48 4.58
C ASP A 229 -2.37 -12.82 5.02
N LEU A 230 -1.52 -11.82 5.14
CA LEU A 230 -0.14 -12.00 5.60
C LEU A 230 0.24 -10.97 6.66
N HIS A 231 0.45 -11.46 7.88
CA HIS A 231 0.92 -10.65 8.99
C HIS A 231 2.44 -10.72 9.12
N ILE A 232 3.11 -9.56 9.09
CA ILE A 232 4.56 -9.47 9.24
C ILE A 232 4.92 -8.50 10.36
N ARG A 233 5.78 -8.91 11.28
CA ARG A 233 6.15 -8.16 12.48
C ARG A 233 7.66 -8.17 12.70
N PRO A 234 8.21 -7.21 13.46
CA PRO A 234 9.58 -7.33 13.96
C PRO A 234 9.78 -8.66 14.67
N SER A 235 10.91 -9.31 14.43
CA SER A 235 11.24 -10.62 15.03
C SER A 235 11.82 -10.51 16.43
N ASP A 236 12.15 -9.27 16.86
CA ASP A 236 12.87 -8.97 18.11
C ASP A 236 14.24 -9.69 18.25
N LEU A 237 14.74 -10.27 17.15
CA LEU A 237 16.09 -10.85 17.08
C LEU A 237 17.15 -9.76 16.86
N PRO A 238 18.40 -9.97 17.35
CA PRO A 238 19.49 -9.07 17.02
C PRO A 238 19.63 -8.90 15.52
N LYS A 239 19.82 -7.67 15.09
CA LYS A 239 20.11 -7.36 13.68
C LYS A 239 21.63 -7.41 13.52
N ASN A 240 22.12 -8.34 12.71
CA ASN A 240 23.54 -8.42 12.32
C ASN A 240 23.92 -7.27 11.41
#